data_4f87dc2feeaff2299c230bed801c97e7
#
_entry.id   4f87dc2feeaff2299c230bed801c97e7
#
_cell.length_a   1.000
_cell.length_b   1.000
_cell.length_c   1.000
_cell.angle_alpha   90.00
_cell.angle_beta   90.00
_cell.angle_gamma   90.00
#
_symmetry.space_group_name_H-M   'P 1'
#
loop_
_entity.id
_entity.type
_entity.pdbx_description
1 polymer ?
#
loop_
_entity_poly.entity_id
_entity_poly.type
_entity_poly.pdbx_seq_one_letter_code
_entity_poly.pdbx_strand_id
1 'polypeptide(L)'
;MRKLVEERTGANSQNQFYTLNPKVDDIPDTYGKVCNGVKLLVLGTVETGGGGCVCPEHVMLKRIISNLVVHRDDVVIMDMEAGLEHLGRGTTESMDEFIVVIEPGARSVQTYKNVKRLAKD
;
A
#
# COMPACT_ATOMS: atom_id res chain seq x y z
N MET A 1 -4.89 12.41 0.03
CA MET A 1 -3.93 11.54 0.74
C MET A 1 -2.56 12.19 0.95
N ARG A 2 -1.93 12.84 -0.04
CA ARG A 2 -0.60 13.47 0.12
C ARG A 2 -0.49 14.42 1.33
N LYS A 3 -1.43 15.36 1.49
CA LYS A 3 -1.46 16.25 2.67
C LYS A 3 -1.51 15.50 4.00
N LEU A 4 -2.25 14.40 4.07
CA LEU A 4 -2.32 13.56 5.25
C LEU A 4 -0.98 12.84 5.51
N VAL A 5 -0.31 12.36 4.46
CA VAL A 5 1.04 11.77 4.57
C VAL A 5 2.02 12.81 5.10
N GLU A 6 2.05 14.00 4.52
CA GLU A 6 2.91 15.11 4.94
C GLU A 6 2.66 15.48 6.41
N GLU A 7 1.40 15.58 6.81
CA GLU A 7 0.99 15.90 8.19
C GLU A 7 1.43 14.83 9.19
N ARG A 8 1.22 13.54 8.85
CA ARG A 8 1.47 12.43 9.78
C ARG A 8 2.93 11.99 9.81
N THR A 9 3.65 12.13 8.71
CA THR A 9 5.07 11.73 8.61
C THR A 9 6.03 12.89 8.82
N GLY A 10 5.58 14.14 8.68
CA GLY A 10 6.43 15.34 8.65
C GLY A 10 7.22 15.50 7.35
N ALA A 11 7.01 14.63 6.37
CA ALA A 11 7.66 14.72 5.07
C ALA A 11 7.06 15.87 4.26
N ASN A 12 7.90 16.73 3.71
CA ASN A 12 7.51 17.78 2.77
C ASN A 12 8.61 18.00 1.72
N SER A 13 8.35 18.85 0.74
CA SER A 13 9.29 19.13 -0.35
C SER A 13 10.64 19.72 0.12
N GLN A 14 10.71 20.25 1.32
CA GLN A 14 11.91 20.87 1.89
C GLN A 14 12.60 20.00 2.94
N ASN A 15 11.89 18.98 3.49
CA ASN A 15 12.40 18.12 4.53
C ASN A 15 12.44 16.67 4.05
N GLN A 16 13.65 16.09 3.95
CA GLN A 16 13.86 14.70 3.59
C GLN A 16 13.71 13.73 4.78
N PHE A 17 13.66 14.27 5.99
CA PHE A 17 13.46 13.47 7.21
C PHE A 17 11.97 13.29 7.47
N TYR A 18 11.54 12.06 7.70
CA TYR A 18 10.15 11.74 8.01
C TYR A 18 10.05 10.64 9.07
N THR A 19 8.91 10.62 9.76
CA THR A 19 8.64 9.65 10.81
C THR A 19 8.38 8.28 10.23
N LEU A 20 9.13 7.27 10.66
CA LEU A 20 8.94 5.87 10.23
C LEU A 20 7.76 5.18 10.93
N ASN A 21 7.22 5.77 11.99
CA ASN A 21 6.12 5.22 12.77
C ASN A 21 4.99 6.24 12.94
N PRO A 22 4.32 6.68 11.85
CA PRO A 22 3.22 7.61 11.94
C PRO A 22 2.00 6.98 12.63
N LYS A 23 1.20 7.81 13.29
CA LYS A 23 -0.09 7.41 13.85
C LYS A 23 -1.09 7.16 12.72
N VAL A 24 -1.70 5.96 12.66
CA VAL A 24 -2.57 5.52 11.56
C VAL A 24 -3.87 4.84 12.01
N ASP A 25 -4.04 4.60 13.30
CA ASP A 25 -5.16 3.87 13.88
C ASP A 25 -6.53 4.49 13.57
N ASP A 26 -6.58 5.81 13.44
CA ASP A 26 -7.79 6.57 13.13
C ASP A 26 -8.11 6.69 11.63
N ILE A 27 -7.14 6.40 10.76
CA ILE A 27 -7.25 6.66 9.31
C ILE A 27 -8.37 5.87 8.65
N PRO A 28 -8.52 4.56 8.86
CA PRO A 28 -9.58 3.78 8.22
C PRO A 28 -10.99 4.25 8.61
N ASP A 29 -11.16 4.75 9.82
CA ASP A 29 -12.46 5.21 10.30
C ASP A 29 -12.76 6.66 9.89
N THR A 30 -11.73 7.49 9.82
CA THR A 30 -11.87 8.92 9.49
C THR A 30 -11.98 9.16 7.98
N TYR A 31 -11.22 8.42 7.18
CA TYR A 31 -11.08 8.66 5.73
C TYR A 31 -11.68 7.54 4.87
N GLY A 32 -12.01 6.39 5.46
CA GLY A 32 -12.67 5.30 4.75
C GLY A 32 -14.13 5.63 4.44
N LYS A 33 -14.57 5.25 3.24
CA LYS A 33 -15.99 5.32 2.84
C LYS A 33 -16.61 3.94 2.99
N VAL A 34 -17.75 3.86 3.67
CA VAL A 34 -18.50 2.62 3.83
C VAL A 34 -19.59 2.53 2.77
N CYS A 35 -19.64 1.42 2.05
CA CYS A 35 -20.67 1.10 1.10
C CYS A 35 -21.04 -0.39 1.24
N ASN A 36 -22.32 -0.69 1.51
CA ASN A 36 -22.82 -2.07 1.66
C ASN A 36 -21.98 -2.95 2.62
N GLY A 37 -21.52 -2.40 3.72
CA GLY A 37 -20.70 -3.11 4.69
C GLY A 37 -19.21 -3.23 4.32
N VAL A 38 -18.80 -2.76 3.16
CA VAL A 38 -17.40 -2.71 2.73
C VAL A 38 -16.84 -1.31 2.98
N LYS A 39 -15.72 -1.23 3.66
CA LYS A 39 -14.99 0.02 3.90
C LYS A 39 -13.91 0.18 2.83
N LEU A 40 -14.00 1.22 2.03
CA LEU A 40 -13.03 1.56 0.99
C LEU A 40 -12.11 2.68 1.46
N LEU A 41 -10.81 2.43 1.42
CA LEU A 41 -9.78 3.44 1.63
C LEU A 41 -8.97 3.62 0.34
N VAL A 42 -8.92 4.83 -0.19
CA VAL A 42 -8.17 5.15 -1.42
C VAL A 42 -6.95 5.98 -1.08
N LEU A 43 -5.76 5.45 -1.36
CA LEU A 43 -4.49 6.14 -1.12
C LEU A 43 -4.24 7.31 -2.09
N GLY A 44 -4.89 7.30 -3.24
CA GLY A 44 -4.70 8.25 -4.31
C GLY A 44 -3.64 7.83 -5.31
N THR A 45 -3.51 8.61 -6.38
CA THR A 45 -2.54 8.40 -7.47
C THR A 45 -1.39 9.38 -7.36
N VAL A 46 -0.26 9.07 -7.99
CA VAL A 46 0.85 10.00 -8.18
C VAL A 46 0.43 11.02 -9.24
N GLU A 47 0.14 12.27 -8.82
CA GLU A 47 -0.40 13.31 -9.71
C GLU A 47 0.65 13.93 -10.64
N THR A 48 1.96 13.79 -10.33
CA THR A 48 3.03 14.38 -11.14
C THR A 48 4.21 13.41 -11.30
N GLY A 49 4.54 13.11 -12.53
CA GLY A 49 5.80 12.42 -12.86
C GLY A 49 7.00 13.26 -12.39
N GLY A 50 7.94 12.64 -11.72
CA GLY A 50 9.12 13.33 -11.15
C GLY A 50 8.91 13.97 -9.78
N GLY A 51 7.78 13.76 -9.13
CA GLY A 51 7.41 14.35 -7.83
C GLY A 51 8.15 13.81 -6.59
N GLY A 52 9.36 13.31 -6.73
CA GLY A 52 10.18 12.86 -5.60
C GLY A 52 9.97 11.40 -5.19
N CYS A 53 10.58 11.02 -4.08
CA CYS A 53 10.44 9.67 -3.53
C CYS A 53 9.05 9.46 -2.92
N VAL A 54 8.36 8.40 -3.29
CA VAL A 54 7.08 7.94 -2.68
C VAL A 54 7.30 7.15 -1.39
N CYS A 55 8.49 7.28 -0.79
CA CYS A 55 8.85 6.55 0.42
C CYS A 55 7.92 6.83 1.63
N PRO A 56 7.52 8.10 1.90
CA PRO A 56 6.61 8.39 3.01
C PRO A 56 5.22 7.77 2.83
N GLU A 57 4.71 7.75 1.59
CA GLU A 57 3.44 7.12 1.24
C GLU A 57 3.49 5.61 1.48
N HIS A 58 4.57 4.95 1.10
CA HIS A 58 4.76 3.52 1.34
C HIS A 58 4.89 3.20 2.84
N VAL A 59 5.63 4.00 3.60
CA VAL A 59 5.73 3.84 5.05
C VAL A 59 4.36 3.93 5.69
N MET A 60 3.58 4.93 5.29
CA MET A 60 2.22 5.13 5.81
C MET A 60 1.29 3.98 5.43
N LEU A 61 1.34 3.51 4.18
CA LEU A 61 0.56 2.37 3.71
C LEU A 61 0.90 1.11 4.52
N LYS A 62 2.19 0.79 4.66
CA LYS A 62 2.65 -0.36 5.45
C LYS A 62 2.13 -0.29 6.89
N ARG A 63 2.16 0.89 7.50
CA ARG A 63 1.66 1.08 8.87
C ARG A 63 0.14 0.92 8.97
N ILE A 64 -0.63 1.45 8.01
CA ILE A 64 -2.08 1.27 7.97
C ILE A 64 -2.43 -0.22 7.87
N ILE A 65 -1.80 -0.94 6.95
CA ILE A 65 -2.05 -2.36 6.74
C ILE A 65 -1.70 -3.16 8.00
N SER A 66 -0.50 -2.96 8.56
CA SER A 66 -0.08 -3.66 9.78
C SER A 66 -1.02 -3.38 10.96
N ASN A 67 -1.55 -2.16 11.08
CA ASN A 67 -2.52 -1.83 12.12
C ASN A 67 -3.86 -2.54 11.91
N LEU A 68 -4.36 -2.60 10.67
CA LEU A 68 -5.60 -3.29 10.34
C LEU A 68 -5.51 -4.79 10.62
N VAL A 69 -4.41 -5.43 10.21
CA VAL A 69 -4.21 -6.88 10.38
C VAL A 69 -4.07 -7.26 11.86
N VAL A 70 -3.37 -6.44 12.67
CA VAL A 70 -3.09 -6.77 14.08
C VAL A 70 -4.27 -6.48 15.01
N HIS A 71 -5.07 -5.46 14.70
CA HIS A 71 -6.07 -4.95 15.63
C HIS A 71 -7.53 -5.21 15.25
N ARG A 72 -7.78 -5.83 14.09
CA ARG A 72 -9.14 -6.06 13.57
C ARG A 72 -9.25 -7.44 12.96
N ASP A 73 -10.33 -8.14 13.28
CA ASP A 73 -10.72 -9.43 12.66
C ASP A 73 -11.41 -9.21 11.29
N ASP A 74 -10.96 -8.20 10.55
CA ASP A 74 -11.52 -7.84 9.26
C ASP A 74 -10.77 -8.54 8.12
N VAL A 75 -11.47 -8.83 7.03
CA VAL A 75 -10.83 -9.22 5.77
C VAL A 75 -10.36 -7.96 5.06
N VAL A 76 -9.05 -7.87 4.83
CA VAL A 76 -8.42 -6.73 4.15
C VAL A 76 -8.01 -7.14 2.74
N ILE A 77 -8.58 -6.48 1.74
CA ILE A 77 -8.20 -6.68 0.33
C ILE A 77 -7.42 -5.44 -0.13
N MET A 78 -6.18 -5.65 -0.55
CA MET A 78 -5.35 -4.60 -1.13
C MET A 78 -5.30 -4.76 -2.64
N ASP A 79 -5.97 -3.85 -3.36
CA ASP A 79 -5.90 -3.74 -4.82
C ASP A 79 -4.65 -2.93 -5.19
N MET A 80 -3.70 -3.59 -5.82
CA MET A 80 -2.40 -3.01 -6.16
C MET A 80 -2.28 -2.78 -7.67
N GLU A 81 -1.55 -1.73 -8.05
CA GLU A 81 -1.16 -1.54 -9.43
C GLU A 81 -0.36 -2.74 -9.95
N ALA A 82 -0.47 -3.00 -11.25
CA ALA A 82 0.29 -4.05 -11.91
C ALA A 82 1.80 -3.75 -11.83
N GLY A 83 2.56 -4.66 -11.25
CA GLY A 83 4.01 -4.52 -11.13
C GLY A 83 4.60 -5.34 -9.98
N LEU A 84 5.93 -5.45 -9.98
CA LEU A 84 6.69 -6.18 -8.97
C LEU A 84 7.19 -5.26 -7.83
N GLU A 85 7.02 -3.96 -7.98
CA GLU A 85 7.59 -2.94 -7.09
C GLU A 85 7.07 -3.06 -5.66
N HIS A 86 5.80 -3.43 -5.51
CA HIS A 86 5.16 -3.57 -4.21
C HIS A 86 5.71 -4.76 -3.41
N LEU A 87 6.06 -5.86 -4.09
CA LEU A 87 6.66 -7.04 -3.47
C LEU A 87 8.05 -6.74 -2.91
N GLY A 88 8.85 -5.95 -3.64
CA GLY A 88 10.20 -5.57 -3.20
C GLY A 88 10.26 -4.52 -2.08
N ARG A 89 9.14 -3.92 -1.69
CA ARG A 89 9.09 -2.83 -0.70
C ARG A 89 8.52 -3.23 0.66
N GLY A 90 8.30 -4.52 0.87
CA GLY A 90 7.78 -5.04 2.14
C GLY A 90 6.36 -4.59 2.49
N THR A 91 5.61 -4.03 1.54
CA THR A 91 4.21 -3.66 1.73
C THR A 91 3.34 -4.91 1.89
N THR A 92 3.81 -6.02 1.37
CA THR A 92 3.12 -7.30 1.32
C THR A 92 3.50 -8.27 2.45
N GLU A 93 4.46 -7.91 3.30
CA GLU A 93 4.92 -8.77 4.42
C GLU A 93 3.82 -9.13 5.42
N SER A 94 2.75 -8.33 5.50
CA SER A 94 1.61 -8.54 6.40
C SER A 94 0.41 -9.18 5.71
N MET A 95 0.56 -9.69 4.48
CA MET A 95 -0.52 -10.34 3.74
C MET A 95 -0.46 -11.85 3.91
N ASP A 96 -1.61 -12.47 4.16
CA ASP A 96 -1.73 -13.92 4.29
C ASP A 96 -1.71 -14.62 2.92
N GLU A 97 -2.29 -13.99 1.91
CA GLU A 97 -2.45 -14.57 0.58
C GLU A 97 -2.28 -13.54 -0.54
N PHE A 98 -1.87 -14.01 -1.72
CA PHE A 98 -1.80 -13.24 -2.95
C PHE A 98 -2.73 -13.81 -4.01
N ILE A 99 -3.59 -12.97 -4.56
CA ILE A 99 -4.38 -13.29 -5.75
C ILE A 99 -3.70 -12.63 -6.95
N VAL A 100 -3.12 -13.44 -7.84
CA VAL A 100 -2.45 -12.94 -9.03
C VAL A 100 -3.36 -13.10 -10.23
N VAL A 101 -3.83 -11.98 -10.76
CA VAL A 101 -4.67 -11.95 -11.98
C VAL A 101 -3.77 -11.77 -13.19
N ILE A 102 -3.89 -12.68 -14.17
CA ILE A 102 -3.10 -12.65 -15.40
C ILE A 102 -3.98 -12.85 -16.63
N GLU A 103 -3.60 -12.22 -17.72
CA GLU A 103 -4.18 -12.48 -19.03
C GLU A 103 -3.57 -13.75 -19.66
N PRO A 104 -4.31 -14.46 -20.55
CA PRO A 104 -3.78 -15.61 -21.25
C PRO A 104 -2.70 -15.18 -22.27
N GLY A 105 -1.44 -15.31 -21.91
CA GLY A 105 -0.32 -14.94 -22.77
C GLY A 105 1.03 -15.29 -22.16
N ALA A 106 2.03 -15.53 -22.99
CA ALA A 106 3.37 -15.95 -22.57
C ALA A 106 4.04 -14.91 -21.64
N ARG A 107 3.83 -13.63 -21.89
CA ARG A 107 4.38 -12.52 -21.07
C ARG A 107 3.75 -12.53 -19.67
N SER A 108 2.43 -12.66 -19.58
CA SER A 108 1.71 -12.67 -18.29
C SER A 108 2.08 -13.91 -17.49
N VAL A 109 2.24 -15.06 -18.13
CA VAL A 109 2.74 -16.28 -17.47
C VAL A 109 4.17 -16.09 -16.95
N GLN A 110 5.04 -15.40 -17.69
CA GLN A 110 6.39 -15.09 -17.21
C GLN A 110 6.36 -14.13 -16.01
N THR A 111 5.50 -13.11 -16.05
CA THR A 111 5.29 -12.19 -14.92
C THR A 111 4.80 -12.94 -13.68
N TYR A 112 3.83 -13.84 -13.84
CA TYR A 112 3.36 -14.69 -12.74
C TYR A 112 4.49 -15.52 -12.11
N LYS A 113 5.37 -16.11 -12.93
CA LYS A 113 6.53 -16.87 -12.41
C LYS A 113 7.46 -15.99 -11.58
N ASN A 114 7.67 -14.75 -12.00
CA ASN A 114 8.48 -13.78 -11.25
C ASN A 114 7.82 -13.38 -9.92
N VAL A 115 6.51 -13.08 -9.94
CA VAL A 115 5.71 -12.80 -8.73
C VAL A 115 5.82 -13.96 -7.75
N LYS A 116 5.57 -15.19 -8.23
CA LYS A 116 5.61 -16.41 -7.40
C LYS A 116 6.99 -16.64 -6.76
N ARG A 117 8.07 -16.28 -7.45
CA ARG A 117 9.42 -16.37 -6.91
C ARG A 117 9.64 -15.35 -5.79
N LEU A 118 9.27 -14.08 -6.03
CA LEU A 118 9.46 -12.99 -5.07
C LEU A 118 8.56 -13.11 -3.82
N ALA A 119 7.41 -13.74 -3.95
CA ALA A 119 6.50 -13.96 -2.82
C ALA A 119 6.90 -15.15 -1.92
N LYS A 120 7.96 -15.90 -2.28
CA LYS A 120 8.49 -17.02 -1.47
C LYS A 120 9.68 -16.64 -0.61
N ASP A 121 10.32 -15.54 -0.94
CA ASP A 121 11.48 -14.99 -0.21
C ASP A 121 11.00 -14.00 0.87
#